data_4e919ff545e4fa6d1ad1207ad3ebd400
#
_entry.id   4e919ff545e4fa6d1ad1207ad3ebd400
#
_cell.length_a   1.000
_cell.length_b   1.000
_cell.length_c   1.000
_cell.angle_alpha   90.00
_cell.angle_beta   90.00
_cell.angle_gamma   90.00
#
_symmetry.space_group_name_H-M   'P 1'
#
loop_
_entity.id
_entity.type
_entity.pdbx_description
1 polymer ?
#
loop_
_entity_poly.entity_id
_entity_poly.type
_entity_poly.pdbx_seq_one_letter_code
_entity_poly.pdbx_strand_id
1 'polypeptide(L)'
;MKSVGTRRPRLERFRLDLSDAEMRRSLFGRLAQAAAKALVITEGLLIYLRAEEVAALAEDLKLFPAFKRWLLDIASPGLLRVLRENTNQQFGRDVSPLQFAPRTALTFLSATAGSRSKCILC
;
A
#
# COMPACT_ATOMS: atom_id res chain seq x y z
N MET A 1 -15.36 29.88 23.51
CA MET A 1 -15.42 29.01 22.31
C MET A 1 -14.09 29.09 21.58
N LYS A 2 -13.33 28.04 21.58
CA LYS A 2 -12.14 27.97 20.73
C LYS A 2 -12.62 27.74 19.29
N SER A 3 -12.40 28.72 18.43
CA SER A 3 -12.62 28.51 16.98
C SER A 3 -11.69 27.38 16.50
N VAL A 4 -12.26 26.30 16.05
CA VAL A 4 -11.53 25.28 15.34
C VAL A 4 -11.11 25.91 14.02
N GLY A 5 -9.89 26.43 13.97
CA GLY A 5 -9.32 26.90 12.72
C GLY A 5 -9.27 25.73 11.75
N THR A 6 -10.07 25.78 10.70
CA THR A 6 -10.02 24.86 9.59
C THR A 6 -8.68 25.03 8.89
N ARG A 7 -7.67 24.28 9.32
CA ARG A 7 -6.44 24.15 8.55
C ARG A 7 -6.83 23.48 7.24
N ARG A 8 -6.67 24.19 6.13
CA ARG A 8 -6.84 23.57 4.82
C ARG A 8 -5.88 22.41 4.70
N PRO A 9 -6.35 21.23 4.29
CA PRO A 9 -5.48 20.08 4.10
C PRO A 9 -4.43 20.42 3.04
N ARG A 10 -3.17 20.16 3.37
CA ARG A 10 -2.05 20.32 2.45
C ARG A 10 -1.87 19.02 1.68
N LEU A 11 -2.00 19.07 0.37
CA LEU A 11 -1.72 17.95 -0.52
C LEU A 11 -0.30 18.09 -1.08
N GLU A 12 0.50 17.06 -0.87
CA GLU A 12 1.80 16.91 -1.53
C GLU A 12 1.80 15.65 -2.39
N ARG A 13 2.42 15.71 -3.55
CA ARG A 13 2.56 14.58 -4.47
C ARG A 13 4.02 14.25 -4.66
N PHE A 14 4.37 12.98 -4.48
CA PHE A 14 5.71 12.47 -4.69
C PHE A 14 5.71 11.49 -5.85
N ARG A 15 6.61 11.69 -6.79
CA ARG A 15 6.80 10.80 -7.92
C ARG A 15 7.91 9.84 -7.60
N LEU A 16 7.58 8.58 -7.33
CA LEU A 16 8.56 7.55 -7.04
C LEU A 16 8.04 6.17 -7.45
N ASP A 17 8.95 5.26 -7.69
CA ASP A 17 8.66 3.86 -7.86
C ASP A 17 8.68 3.17 -6.48
N LEU A 18 7.53 2.64 -6.06
CA LEU A 18 7.42 1.94 -4.77
C LEU A 18 8.16 0.58 -4.74
N SER A 19 8.57 0.04 -5.88
CA SER A 19 9.44 -1.12 -5.92
C SER A 19 10.89 -0.78 -5.57
N ASP A 20 11.30 0.47 -5.72
CA ASP A 20 12.62 0.95 -5.29
C ASP A 20 12.65 1.14 -3.77
N ALA A 21 13.38 0.25 -3.09
CA ALA A 21 13.46 0.21 -1.64
C ALA A 21 14.12 1.46 -1.04
N GLU A 22 15.14 2.00 -1.70
CA GLU A 22 15.85 3.17 -1.22
C GLU A 22 14.99 4.44 -1.28
N MET A 23 14.37 4.68 -2.43
CA MET A 23 13.45 5.81 -2.59
C MET A 23 12.25 5.71 -1.66
N ARG A 24 11.70 4.53 -1.51
CA ARG A 24 10.57 4.25 -0.60
C ARG A 24 10.92 4.56 0.86
N ARG A 25 12.04 4.04 1.36
CA ARG A 25 12.49 4.26 2.74
C ARG A 25 12.83 5.72 3.01
N SER A 26 13.44 6.40 2.06
CA SER A 26 13.73 7.83 2.15
C SER A 26 12.45 8.65 2.30
N LEU A 27 11.44 8.38 1.48
CA LEU A 27 10.14 9.04 1.59
C LEU A 27 9.45 8.75 2.93
N PHE A 28 9.42 7.50 3.34
CA PHE A 28 8.77 7.08 4.60
C PHE A 28 9.45 7.72 5.80
N GLY A 29 10.78 7.81 5.82
CA GLY A 29 11.52 8.52 6.86
C GLY A 29 11.14 9.99 6.96
N ARG A 30 11.02 10.68 5.84
CA ARG A 30 10.58 12.08 5.79
C ARG A 30 9.15 12.25 6.31
N LEU A 31 8.24 11.41 5.88
CA LEU A 31 6.83 11.45 6.30
C LEU A 31 6.68 11.13 7.79
N ALA A 32 7.44 10.17 8.30
CA ALA A 32 7.44 9.80 9.70
C ALA A 32 7.99 10.91 10.62
N GLN A 33 8.90 11.74 10.13
CA GLN A 33 9.37 12.93 10.85
C GLN A 33 8.34 14.06 10.84
N ALA A 34 7.57 14.18 9.78
CA ALA A 34 6.59 15.25 9.60
C ALA A 34 5.28 15.01 10.38
N ALA A 35 4.99 13.77 10.77
CA ALA A 35 3.73 13.42 11.43
C ALA A 35 3.94 12.48 12.63
N ALA A 36 3.32 12.80 13.76
CA ALA A 36 3.34 11.92 14.95
C ALA A 36 2.51 10.65 14.74
N LYS A 37 1.45 10.72 13.94
CA LYS A 37 0.59 9.62 13.56
C LYS A 37 0.21 9.76 12.10
N ALA A 38 0.34 8.68 11.35
CA ALA A 38 -0.04 8.62 9.95
C ALA A 38 -0.89 7.36 9.67
N LEU A 39 -1.86 7.51 8.82
CA LEU A 39 -2.61 6.44 8.21
C LEU A 39 -2.09 6.23 6.80
N VAL A 40 -1.71 5.01 6.48
CA VAL A 40 -1.34 4.63 5.11
C VAL A 40 -2.54 3.99 4.43
N ILE A 41 -2.84 4.43 3.22
CA ILE A 41 -3.92 3.88 2.41
C ILE A 41 -3.32 3.47 1.07
N THR A 42 -3.47 2.20 0.71
CA THR A 42 -3.14 1.68 -0.62
C THR A 42 -4.40 1.15 -1.29
N GLU A 43 -4.80 1.80 -2.37
CA GLU A 43 -5.99 1.46 -3.13
C GLU A 43 -5.61 1.17 -4.58
N GLY A 44 -5.96 -0.02 -5.07
CA GLY A 44 -5.63 -0.47 -6.43
C GLY A 44 -4.13 -0.53 -6.72
N LEU A 45 -3.28 -0.62 -5.71
CA LEU A 45 -1.82 -0.58 -5.85
C LEU A 45 -1.18 -1.96 -5.76
N LEU A 46 -1.51 -2.73 -4.73
CA LEU A 46 -0.79 -3.96 -4.40
C LEU A 46 -0.89 -5.01 -5.50
N ILE A 47 -1.97 -5.00 -6.25
CA ILE A 47 -2.19 -5.92 -7.37
C ILE A 47 -1.10 -5.83 -8.46
N TYR A 48 -0.42 -4.69 -8.58
CA TYR A 48 0.67 -4.48 -9.55
C TYR A 48 2.04 -4.89 -9.01
N LEU A 49 2.16 -5.18 -7.73
CA LEU A 49 3.40 -5.56 -7.08
C LEU A 49 3.54 -7.09 -7.02
N ARG A 50 4.77 -7.57 -6.94
CA ARG A 50 5.05 -8.97 -6.63
C ARG A 50 4.88 -9.21 -5.12
N ALA A 51 4.68 -10.47 -4.73
CA ALA A 51 4.52 -10.83 -3.33
C ALA A 51 5.70 -10.36 -2.45
N GLU A 52 6.92 -10.46 -2.97
CA GLU A 52 8.14 -10.00 -2.29
C GLU A 52 8.17 -8.48 -2.11
N GLU A 53 7.66 -7.74 -3.08
CA GLU A 53 7.58 -6.28 -3.02
C GLU A 53 6.51 -5.82 -2.02
N VAL A 54 5.39 -6.51 -1.95
CA VAL A 54 4.35 -6.26 -0.92
C VAL A 54 4.88 -6.56 0.48
N ALA A 55 5.60 -7.67 0.65
CA ALA A 55 6.24 -8.01 1.92
C ALA A 55 7.27 -6.96 2.33
N ALA A 56 8.11 -6.52 1.41
CA ALA A 56 9.10 -5.47 1.67
C ALA A 56 8.45 -4.13 2.03
N LEU A 57 7.35 -3.76 1.36
CA LEU A 57 6.57 -2.58 1.69
C LEU A 57 6.00 -2.66 3.11
N ALA A 58 5.44 -3.81 3.49
CA ALA A 58 4.91 -4.04 4.82
C ALA A 58 5.99 -3.92 5.91
N GLU A 59 7.15 -4.48 5.67
CA GLU A 59 8.29 -4.38 6.58
C GLU A 59 8.80 -2.95 6.73
N ASP A 60 8.92 -2.21 5.63
CA ASP A 60 9.34 -0.82 5.66
C ASP A 60 8.34 0.07 6.42
N LEU A 61 7.04 -0.18 6.29
CA LEU A 61 6.03 0.53 7.05
C LEU A 61 6.13 0.26 8.56
N LYS A 62 6.56 -0.93 8.96
CA LYS A 62 6.81 -1.26 10.37
C LYS A 62 8.01 -0.54 10.99
N LEU A 63 9.02 -0.20 10.19
CA LEU A 63 10.22 0.48 10.67
C LEU A 63 9.91 1.85 11.27
N PHE A 64 8.80 2.47 10.86
CA PHE A 64 8.43 3.81 11.28
C PHE A 64 7.20 3.78 12.19
N PRO A 65 7.36 4.00 13.51
CA PRO A 65 6.25 3.96 14.48
C PRO A 65 5.14 4.97 14.22
N ALA A 66 5.39 6.01 13.42
CA ALA A 66 4.39 7.00 13.04
C ALA A 66 3.27 6.40 12.17
N PHE A 67 3.56 5.37 11.38
CA PHE A 67 2.57 4.64 10.59
C PHE A 67 1.78 3.68 11.48
N LYS A 68 0.68 4.16 12.05
CA LYS A 68 -0.11 3.43 13.05
C LYS A 68 -1.07 2.43 12.44
N ARG A 69 -1.54 2.71 11.23
CA ARG A 69 -2.52 1.88 10.54
C ARG A 69 -2.26 1.87 9.04
N TRP A 70 -2.50 0.73 8.45
CA TRP A 70 -2.46 0.54 7.01
C TRP A 70 -3.80 -0.03 6.54
N LEU A 71 -4.50 0.75 5.72
CA LEU A 71 -5.71 0.35 5.02
C LEU A 71 -5.33 -0.06 3.60
N LEU A 72 -5.75 -1.25 3.20
CA LEU A 72 -5.37 -1.80 1.90
C LEU A 72 -6.50 -2.63 1.30
N ASP A 73 -6.53 -2.72 -0.02
CA ASP A 73 -7.34 -3.65 -0.78
C ASP A 73 -6.49 -4.79 -1.32
N ILE A 74 -7.06 -5.98 -1.40
CA ILE A 74 -6.40 -7.17 -1.92
C ILE A 74 -7.36 -7.91 -2.86
N ALA A 75 -6.88 -8.21 -4.07
CA ALA A 75 -7.61 -9.03 -5.01
C ALA A 75 -7.51 -10.52 -4.64
N SER A 76 -8.61 -11.24 -4.79
CA SER A 76 -8.59 -12.71 -4.76
C SER A 76 -7.94 -13.27 -6.04
N PRO A 77 -7.42 -14.53 -6.02
CA PRO A 77 -6.90 -15.16 -7.23
C PRO A 77 -7.93 -15.23 -8.38
N GLY A 78 -9.21 -15.44 -8.06
CA GLY A 78 -10.30 -15.44 -9.05
C GLY A 78 -10.52 -14.06 -9.68
N LEU A 79 -10.54 -13.01 -8.86
CA LEU A 79 -10.65 -11.65 -9.35
C LEU A 79 -9.44 -11.25 -10.21
N LEU A 80 -8.25 -11.63 -9.80
CA LEU A 80 -7.03 -11.37 -10.58
C LEU A 80 -7.11 -11.98 -11.99
N ARG A 81 -7.62 -13.20 -12.11
CA ARG A 81 -7.82 -13.87 -13.39
C ARG A 81 -8.78 -13.09 -14.29
N VAL A 82 -9.93 -12.70 -13.75
CA VAL A 82 -10.92 -11.91 -14.49
C VAL A 82 -10.37 -10.57 -14.94
N LEU A 83 -9.64 -9.88 -14.06
CA LEU A 83 -9.02 -8.60 -14.39
C LEU A 83 -7.93 -8.74 -15.46
N ARG A 84 -7.13 -9.79 -15.42
CA ARG A 84 -6.13 -10.09 -16.47
C ARG A 84 -6.77 -10.33 -17.82
N GLU A 85 -7.83 -11.10 -17.87
CA GLU A 85 -8.56 -11.39 -19.11
C GLU A 85 -9.15 -10.11 -19.72
N ASN A 86 -9.81 -9.30 -18.90
CA ASN A 86 -10.40 -8.03 -19.34
C ASN A 86 -9.34 -7.02 -19.80
N THR A 87 -8.23 -6.90 -19.06
CA THR A 87 -7.15 -5.97 -19.38
C THR A 87 -6.46 -6.36 -20.69
N ASN A 88 -6.21 -7.65 -20.92
CA ASN A 88 -5.61 -8.14 -22.16
C ASN A 88 -6.50 -7.89 -23.38
N GLN A 89 -7.82 -7.92 -23.21
CA GLN A 89 -8.79 -7.64 -24.27
C GLN A 89 -8.90 -6.14 -24.61
N GLN A 90 -8.80 -5.26 -23.61
CA GLN A 90 -9.04 -3.82 -23.78
C GLN A 90 -7.78 -3.02 -24.11
N PHE A 91 -6.64 -3.37 -23.53
CA PHE A 91 -5.43 -2.54 -23.55
C PHE A 91 -4.20 -3.20 -24.17
N GLY A 92 -4.28 -4.48 -24.53
CA GLY A 92 -3.12 -5.21 -25.08
C GLY A 92 -2.03 -5.48 -24.04
N ARG A 93 -0.80 -5.73 -24.53
CA ARG A 93 0.33 -6.17 -23.68
C ARG A 93 1.11 -5.06 -22.98
N ASP A 94 0.77 -3.80 -23.22
CA ASP A 94 1.55 -2.65 -22.72
C ASP A 94 1.14 -2.19 -21.31
N VAL A 95 0.23 -2.89 -20.66
CA VAL A 95 -0.22 -2.56 -19.31
C VAL A 95 0.63 -3.31 -18.28
N SER A 96 0.96 -2.62 -17.19
CA SER A 96 1.68 -3.23 -16.06
C SER A 96 1.00 -4.53 -15.61
N PRO A 97 1.77 -5.63 -15.45
CA PRO A 97 1.18 -6.92 -15.14
C PRO A 97 0.52 -6.92 -13.76
N LEU A 98 -0.67 -7.50 -13.68
CA LEU A 98 -1.35 -7.75 -12.41
C LEU A 98 -0.76 -9.01 -11.77
N GLN A 99 -0.22 -8.90 -10.57
CA GLN A 99 0.64 -9.94 -10.00
C GLN A 99 0.19 -10.44 -8.64
N PHE A 100 -0.25 -9.54 -7.75
CA PHE A 100 -0.49 -9.87 -6.35
C PHE A 100 -1.96 -10.24 -6.09
N ALA A 101 -2.18 -11.52 -5.79
CA ALA A 101 -3.46 -12.04 -5.30
C ALA A 101 -3.21 -13.27 -4.41
N PRO A 102 -2.93 -13.08 -3.13
CA PRO A 102 -2.64 -14.18 -2.21
C PRO A 102 -3.91 -15.01 -1.97
N ARG A 103 -3.76 -16.34 -1.91
CA ARG A 103 -4.87 -17.24 -1.59
C ARG A 103 -5.47 -16.97 -0.22
N THR A 104 -4.61 -16.61 0.73
CA THR A 104 -5.01 -16.31 2.11
C THR A 104 -4.38 -14.98 2.52
N ALA A 105 -5.12 -13.90 2.29
CA ALA A 105 -4.66 -12.54 2.57
C ALA A 105 -4.30 -12.33 4.05
N LEU A 106 -5.12 -12.86 4.96
CA LEU A 106 -4.87 -12.76 6.40
C LEU A 106 -3.57 -13.45 6.83
N THR A 107 -3.28 -14.64 6.29
CA THR A 107 -2.04 -15.37 6.60
C THR A 107 -0.82 -14.65 6.08
N PHE A 108 -0.89 -14.13 4.85
CA PHE A 108 0.21 -13.36 4.27
C PHE A 108 0.50 -12.09 5.08
N LEU A 109 -0.53 -11.35 5.44
CA LEU A 109 -0.39 -10.10 6.18
C LEU A 109 0.05 -10.33 7.64
N SER A 110 -0.43 -11.37 8.30
CA SER A 110 0.00 -11.70 9.66
C SER A 110 1.47 -12.15 9.72
N ALA A 111 1.94 -12.85 8.69
CA ALA A 111 3.34 -13.25 8.59
C ALA A 111 4.27 -12.06 8.33
N THR A 112 3.84 -11.08 7.54
CA THR A 112 4.66 -9.93 7.15
C THR A 112 4.46 -8.70 8.04
N ALA A 113 3.23 -8.43 8.49
CA ALA A 113 2.89 -7.20 9.23
C ALA A 113 3.05 -7.29 10.75
N GLY A 114 3.20 -8.48 11.35
CA GLY A 114 3.28 -8.67 12.80
C GLY A 114 2.01 -8.21 13.54
N SER A 115 1.96 -8.42 14.86
CA SER A 115 0.76 -8.23 15.69
C SER A 115 0.31 -6.76 15.90
N ARG A 116 1.06 -5.78 15.43
CA ARG A 116 0.77 -4.35 15.67
C ARG A 116 -0.03 -3.65 14.57
N SER A 117 -0.16 -4.25 13.40
CA SER A 117 -0.90 -3.65 12.29
C SER A 117 -2.31 -4.23 12.22
N LYS A 118 -3.30 -3.43 12.57
CA LYS A 118 -4.69 -3.78 12.27
C LYS A 118 -4.91 -3.53 10.77
N CYS A 119 -4.88 -4.59 9.99
CA CYS A 119 -5.33 -4.54 8.61
C CYS A 119 -6.86 -4.60 8.60
N ILE A 120 -7.49 -3.60 8.02
CA ILE A 120 -8.91 -3.61 7.72
C ILE A 120 -9.02 -3.98 6.24
N LEU A 121 -9.50 -5.18 5.97
CA LEU A 121 -9.82 -5.62 4.61
C LEU A 121 -11.17 -4.98 4.23
N CYS A 122 -11.18 -4.28 3.13
CA CYS A 122 -12.41 -3.91 2.43
C CYS A 122 -12.78 -4.94 1.38
#